data_a849584ce7db209f1498851eea46e4f1
#
_entry.id   a849584ce7db209f1498851eea46e4f1
#
_cell.length_a   1.000
_cell.length_b   1.000
_cell.length_c   1.000
_cell.angle_alpha   90.00
_cell.angle_beta   90.00
_cell.angle_gamma   90.00
#
_symmetry.space_group_name_H-M   'P 1'
#
loop_
_entity.id
_entity.type
_entity.pdbx_description
1 polymer ?
#
loop_
_entity_poly.entity_id
_entity_poly.type
_entity_poly.pdbx_seq_one_letter_code
_entity_poly.pdbx_strand_id
1 'polypeptide(L)'
;MEKFSQLVTWVDGKVWGWGMILLLLGTHLFMTVRTGFIQRKTITKGIKLSVSKEPDADGEVSQFGALATALASTIGTGNIIGVGTAVALGGPGAVLWCWLTGVFGIATKYSESLIAVKYRVKTEDGRMQGGAMYALERGLHMRWLGLIFAVFAGFASFGIGCATQVNAIATVCNENLHINKAVVGIIVGVLTAVVIFGGIKSIARVCERLVPFMALFYVLGCIVILGINYDYIIPAITTICRLAFQPGAAAGGLVGSGIMMAMRYGVARGLFSNESGMGSAPIAAAAAQTRNPVRQALVSSTGTFWDTVVVCLMTGLVLVSTIMKNPAINANEITDGGVLTSLAFDQIPIIGPLILVVGIISFAFSTILGWAYYGERCVEYFAGKKGLIPYRVLYIAVAVIAPVVALDVVWDIADILNALMAIPNLIAVLLLSPVIVKETKKYLDDLDAKDDTEIPVIKK
;
A
#
# COMPACT_ATOMS: atom_id res chain seq x y z
N MET A 1 -18.18 16.94 19.94
CA MET A 1 -17.71 15.93 18.95
C MET A 1 -17.67 16.52 17.54
N GLU A 2 -18.70 17.20 17.08
CA GLU A 2 -18.76 17.78 15.73
C GLU A 2 -17.62 18.76 15.40
N LYS A 3 -17.31 19.72 16.31
CA LYS A 3 -16.16 20.62 16.13
C LYS A 3 -14.81 19.90 16.03
N PHE A 4 -14.65 18.79 16.75
CA PHE A 4 -13.43 17.97 16.69
C PHE A 4 -13.33 17.25 15.35
N SER A 5 -14.42 16.64 14.88
CA SER A 5 -14.48 16.01 13.56
C SER A 5 -14.15 17.01 12.46
N GLN A 6 -14.79 18.19 12.46
CA GLN A 6 -14.51 19.25 11.49
C GLN A 6 -13.04 19.72 11.50
N LEU A 7 -12.42 19.82 12.68
CA LEU A 7 -11.00 20.15 12.80
C LEU A 7 -10.11 19.07 12.17
N VAL A 8 -10.40 17.80 12.46
CA VAL A 8 -9.61 16.66 11.94
C VAL A 8 -9.72 16.60 10.42
N THR A 9 -10.93 16.70 9.86
CA THR A 9 -11.15 16.74 8.40
C THR A 9 -10.45 17.94 7.74
N TRP A 10 -10.45 19.10 8.40
CA TRP A 10 -9.73 20.28 7.91
C TRP A 10 -8.21 20.05 7.91
N VAL A 11 -7.66 19.45 8.98
CA VAL A 11 -6.22 19.10 9.06
C VAL A 11 -5.84 18.09 7.98
N ASP A 12 -6.66 17.05 7.79
CA ASP A 12 -6.46 16.05 6.75
C ASP A 12 -6.38 16.69 5.35
N GLY A 13 -7.33 17.54 5.03
CA GLY A 13 -7.34 18.27 3.76
C GLY A 13 -6.14 19.20 3.56
N LYS A 14 -5.50 19.69 4.65
CA LYS A 14 -4.26 20.47 4.59
C LYS A 14 -3.04 19.59 4.44
N VAL A 15 -2.98 18.50 5.16
CA VAL A 15 -1.85 17.55 5.13
C VAL A 15 -1.76 16.88 3.77
N TRP A 16 -2.87 16.40 3.21
CA TRP A 16 -2.95 15.88 1.83
C TRP A 16 -3.10 16.98 0.76
N GLY A 17 -2.73 18.20 1.10
CA GLY A 17 -2.71 19.32 0.18
C GLY A 17 -1.55 19.23 -0.84
N TRP A 18 -1.43 20.26 -1.67
CA TRP A 18 -0.44 20.35 -2.74
C TRP A 18 0.99 20.14 -2.27
N GLY A 19 1.33 20.56 -1.04
CA GLY A 19 2.68 20.39 -0.47
C GLY A 19 3.09 18.93 -0.41
N MET A 20 2.24 18.05 0.11
CA MET A 20 2.50 16.61 0.21
C MET A 20 2.50 15.94 -1.16
N ILE A 21 1.53 16.27 -2.02
CA ILE A 21 1.45 15.73 -3.38
C ILE A 21 2.71 16.06 -4.18
N LEU A 22 3.16 17.31 -4.14
CA LEU A 22 4.37 17.75 -4.84
C LEU A 22 5.63 17.12 -4.25
N LEU A 23 5.72 16.98 -2.93
CA LEU A 23 6.84 16.31 -2.26
C LEU A 23 6.95 14.85 -2.69
N LEU A 24 5.85 14.11 -2.69
CA LEU A 24 5.81 12.69 -3.06
C LEU A 24 6.09 12.50 -4.55
N LEU A 25 5.32 13.16 -5.43
CA LEU A 25 5.55 13.06 -6.89
C LEU A 25 6.91 13.60 -7.30
N GLY A 26 7.35 14.71 -6.70
CA GLY A 26 8.68 15.26 -6.93
C GLY A 26 9.78 14.27 -6.56
N THR A 27 9.64 13.57 -5.43
CA THR A 27 10.58 12.52 -5.03
C THR A 27 10.52 11.32 -5.98
N HIS A 28 9.34 10.91 -6.44
CA HIS A 28 9.20 9.83 -7.41
C HIS A 28 9.92 10.14 -8.73
N LEU A 29 9.74 11.33 -9.27
CA LEU A 29 10.40 11.79 -10.48
C LEU A 29 11.90 11.94 -10.27
N PHE A 30 12.32 12.58 -9.16
CA PHE A 30 13.73 12.76 -8.80
C PHE A 30 14.44 11.41 -8.71
N MET A 31 13.89 10.45 -7.97
CA MET A 31 14.50 9.12 -7.84
C MET A 31 14.47 8.33 -9.15
N THR A 32 13.44 8.49 -9.98
CA THR A 32 13.40 7.88 -11.31
C THR A 32 14.60 8.32 -12.15
N VAL A 33 14.88 9.62 -12.20
CA VAL A 33 16.02 10.16 -12.94
C VAL A 33 17.35 9.74 -12.29
N ARG A 34 17.47 9.89 -10.97
CA ARG A 34 18.70 9.59 -10.21
C ARG A 34 19.13 8.13 -10.30
N THR A 35 18.17 7.20 -10.37
CA THR A 35 18.43 5.75 -10.50
C THR A 35 18.49 5.26 -11.95
N GLY A 36 18.43 6.17 -12.93
CA GLY A 36 18.52 5.84 -14.35
C GLY A 36 17.32 4.99 -14.82
N PHE A 37 16.10 5.36 -14.44
CA PHE A 37 14.87 4.63 -14.79
C PHE A 37 14.90 3.18 -14.32
N ILE A 38 15.16 2.98 -13.03
CA ILE A 38 15.25 1.66 -12.39
C ILE A 38 14.02 0.77 -12.62
N GLN A 39 12.87 1.35 -12.96
CA GLN A 39 11.63 0.65 -13.30
C GLN A 39 11.86 -0.46 -14.33
N ARG A 40 12.70 -0.22 -15.33
CA ARG A 40 13.05 -1.23 -16.36
C ARG A 40 13.74 -2.45 -15.73
N LYS A 41 14.63 -2.22 -14.77
CA LYS A 41 15.32 -3.31 -14.06
C LYS A 41 14.41 -4.02 -13.06
N THR A 42 13.51 -3.29 -12.43
CA THR A 42 12.46 -3.85 -11.57
C THR A 42 11.63 -4.88 -12.34
N ILE A 43 11.09 -4.50 -13.50
CA ILE A 43 10.25 -5.40 -14.31
C ILE A 43 11.05 -6.57 -14.87
N THR A 44 12.24 -6.34 -15.42
CA THR A 44 13.03 -7.39 -16.09
C THR A 44 13.79 -8.30 -15.14
N LYS A 45 14.43 -7.73 -14.10
CA LYS A 45 15.26 -8.46 -13.14
C LYS A 45 14.54 -8.70 -11.82
N GLY A 46 13.82 -7.70 -11.28
CA GLY A 46 13.14 -7.79 -10.00
C GLY A 46 12.13 -8.94 -9.94
N ILE A 47 11.30 -9.10 -10.97
CA ILE A 47 10.33 -10.21 -11.07
C ILE A 47 11.06 -11.55 -11.08
N LYS A 48 12.16 -11.70 -11.83
CA LYS A 48 12.95 -12.93 -11.87
C LYS A 48 13.61 -13.21 -10.51
N LEU A 49 14.12 -12.17 -9.85
CA LEU A 49 14.78 -12.31 -8.55
C LEU A 49 13.78 -12.65 -7.44
N SER A 50 12.51 -12.23 -7.54
CA SER A 50 11.49 -12.52 -6.52
C SER A 50 11.25 -14.03 -6.30
N VAL A 51 11.44 -14.84 -7.32
CA VAL A 51 11.29 -16.30 -7.26
C VAL A 51 12.61 -17.03 -7.00
N SER A 52 13.74 -16.33 -6.95
CA SER A 52 15.06 -16.92 -6.65
C SER A 52 15.33 -16.91 -5.13
N LYS A 53 16.12 -17.86 -4.65
CA LYS A 53 16.41 -18.03 -3.21
C LYS A 53 17.89 -17.77 -2.90
N GLU A 54 18.15 -17.18 -1.74
CA GLU A 54 19.49 -17.06 -1.15
C GLU A 54 19.48 -17.66 0.28
N PRO A 55 19.42 -18.99 0.43
CA PRO A 55 19.19 -19.63 1.73
C PRO A 55 20.29 -19.38 2.75
N ASP A 56 21.52 -19.13 2.30
CA ASP A 56 22.68 -18.88 3.15
C ASP A 56 22.89 -17.40 3.51
N ALA A 57 21.96 -16.53 3.13
CA ALA A 57 22.04 -15.12 3.44
C ALA A 57 21.35 -14.79 4.78
N ASP A 58 21.85 -13.74 5.46
CA ASP A 58 21.21 -13.23 6.66
C ASP A 58 19.79 -12.70 6.38
N GLY A 59 18.83 -13.12 7.22
CA GLY A 59 17.42 -12.75 7.12
C GLY A 59 16.51 -13.72 7.87
N GLU A 60 15.26 -13.33 8.06
CA GLU A 60 14.25 -14.14 8.76
C GLU A 60 13.31 -14.89 7.80
N VAL A 61 13.08 -14.33 6.62
CA VAL A 61 12.15 -14.85 5.61
C VAL A 61 12.76 -14.79 4.21
N SER A 62 12.22 -15.57 3.28
CA SER A 62 12.67 -15.51 1.87
C SER A 62 12.43 -14.11 1.26
N GLN A 63 13.12 -13.78 0.16
CA GLN A 63 12.89 -12.53 -0.58
C GLN A 63 11.43 -12.42 -1.05
N PHE A 64 10.86 -13.54 -1.50
CA PHE A 64 9.45 -13.62 -1.86
C PHE A 64 8.53 -13.46 -0.65
N GLY A 65 8.87 -14.05 0.50
CA GLY A 65 8.10 -13.88 1.74
C GLY A 65 8.04 -12.44 2.23
N ALA A 66 9.18 -11.72 2.13
CA ALA A 66 9.22 -10.30 2.43
C ALA A 66 8.38 -9.47 1.43
N LEU A 67 8.48 -9.77 0.13
CA LEU A 67 7.66 -9.16 -0.91
C LEU A 67 6.16 -9.45 -0.69
N ALA A 68 5.80 -10.70 -0.43
CA ALA A 68 4.42 -11.10 -0.18
C ALA A 68 3.84 -10.42 1.07
N THR A 69 4.65 -10.26 2.13
CA THR A 69 4.24 -9.51 3.32
C THR A 69 4.02 -8.02 3.00
N ALA A 70 4.90 -7.43 2.19
CA ALA A 70 4.73 -6.04 1.72
C ALA A 70 3.51 -5.90 0.81
N LEU A 71 3.28 -6.82 -0.13
CA LEU A 71 2.10 -6.84 -0.99
C LEU A 71 0.82 -7.08 -0.19
N ALA A 72 0.86 -7.89 0.86
CA ALA A 72 -0.28 -8.11 1.74
C ALA A 72 -0.76 -6.82 2.39
N SER A 73 0.16 -5.94 2.78
CA SER A 73 -0.20 -4.64 3.38
C SER A 73 -0.64 -3.59 2.36
N THR A 74 -0.12 -3.64 1.14
CA THR A 74 -0.42 -2.64 0.10
C THR A 74 -1.65 -3.02 -0.73
N ILE A 75 -1.80 -4.29 -1.14
CA ILE A 75 -3.01 -4.76 -1.84
C ILE A 75 -4.15 -4.93 -0.83
N GLY A 76 -4.92 -3.86 -0.64
CA GLY A 76 -5.98 -3.74 0.34
C GLY A 76 -7.25 -3.11 -0.23
N THR A 77 -8.06 -2.54 0.66
CA THR A 77 -9.26 -1.77 0.25
C THR A 77 -8.92 -0.61 -0.68
N GLY A 78 -7.69 -0.09 -0.63
CA GLY A 78 -7.20 0.97 -1.51
C GLY A 78 -7.30 0.64 -3.00
N ASN A 79 -7.03 -0.61 -3.37
CA ASN A 79 -7.05 -1.07 -4.76
C ASN A 79 -8.46 -1.20 -5.35
N ILE A 80 -9.47 -1.35 -4.51
CA ILE A 80 -10.89 -1.54 -4.90
C ILE A 80 -11.66 -0.26 -4.56
N ILE A 81 -11.93 -0.03 -3.27
CA ILE A 81 -12.71 1.10 -2.78
C ILE A 81 -11.95 2.43 -3.00
N GLY A 82 -10.63 2.43 -2.79
CA GLY A 82 -9.81 3.62 -3.00
C GLY A 82 -9.82 4.09 -4.46
N VAL A 83 -9.70 3.18 -5.42
CA VAL A 83 -9.83 3.52 -6.86
C VAL A 83 -11.26 4.00 -7.17
N GLY A 84 -12.27 3.35 -6.57
CA GLY A 84 -13.67 3.83 -6.65
C GLY A 84 -13.82 5.27 -6.13
N THR A 85 -13.19 5.59 -5.00
CA THR A 85 -13.18 6.96 -4.44
C THR A 85 -12.45 7.94 -5.38
N ALA A 86 -11.34 7.52 -6.00
CA ALA A 86 -10.65 8.36 -6.98
C ALA A 86 -11.54 8.68 -8.18
N VAL A 87 -12.31 7.72 -8.68
CA VAL A 87 -13.26 7.93 -9.79
C VAL A 87 -14.47 8.75 -9.34
N ALA A 88 -15.02 8.48 -8.16
CA ALA A 88 -16.20 9.19 -7.63
C ALA A 88 -15.93 10.69 -7.39
N LEU A 89 -14.79 11.03 -6.79
CA LEU A 89 -14.44 12.40 -6.41
C LEU A 89 -13.55 13.12 -7.44
N GLY A 90 -12.68 12.37 -8.12
CA GLY A 90 -11.71 12.88 -9.09
C GLY A 90 -12.12 12.67 -10.55
N GLY A 91 -13.22 11.97 -10.80
CA GLY A 91 -13.66 11.57 -12.14
C GLY A 91 -12.76 10.52 -12.78
N PRO A 92 -13.07 10.06 -14.01
CA PRO A 92 -12.32 9.02 -14.70
C PRO A 92 -10.84 9.33 -14.89
N GLY A 93 -10.48 10.61 -15.06
CA GLY A 93 -9.09 11.06 -15.20
C GLY A 93 -8.20 10.74 -13.99
N ALA A 94 -8.79 10.58 -12.81
CA ALA A 94 -8.07 10.21 -11.59
C ALA A 94 -7.40 8.83 -11.70
N VAL A 95 -7.93 7.92 -12.51
CA VAL A 95 -7.33 6.60 -12.76
C VAL A 95 -5.93 6.73 -13.37
N LEU A 96 -5.72 7.65 -14.31
CA LEU A 96 -4.40 7.88 -14.90
C LEU A 96 -3.42 8.42 -13.85
N TRP A 97 -3.83 9.38 -13.04
CA TRP A 97 -2.98 9.95 -11.99
C TRP A 97 -2.63 8.91 -10.92
N CYS A 98 -3.59 8.05 -10.52
CA CYS A 98 -3.34 6.91 -9.67
C CYS A 98 -2.29 5.97 -10.28
N TRP A 99 -2.45 5.60 -11.55
CA TRP A 99 -1.51 4.74 -12.27
C TRP A 99 -0.10 5.34 -12.38
N LEU A 100 0.01 6.64 -12.64
CA LEU A 100 1.31 7.34 -12.71
C LEU A 100 2.05 7.31 -11.37
N THR A 101 1.35 7.36 -10.22
CA THR A 101 2.00 7.19 -8.92
C THR A 101 2.64 5.82 -8.78
N GLY A 102 2.03 4.78 -9.36
CA GLY A 102 2.61 3.43 -9.40
C GLY A 102 3.86 3.40 -10.26
N VAL A 103 3.78 3.90 -11.51
CA VAL A 103 4.90 3.86 -12.47
C VAL A 103 6.13 4.57 -11.91
N PHE A 104 5.98 5.80 -11.42
CA PHE A 104 7.09 6.57 -10.87
C PHE A 104 7.42 6.16 -9.43
N GLY A 105 6.43 5.72 -8.67
CA GLY A 105 6.58 5.21 -7.30
C GLY A 105 7.50 3.99 -7.19
N ILE A 106 7.63 3.17 -8.25
CA ILE A 106 8.58 2.05 -8.31
C ILE A 106 10.01 2.50 -7.93
N ALA A 107 10.46 3.66 -8.42
CA ALA A 107 11.81 4.16 -8.12
C ALA A 107 11.97 4.58 -6.66
N THR A 108 10.93 5.14 -6.06
CA THR A 108 10.93 5.50 -4.64
C THR A 108 10.84 4.26 -3.77
N LYS A 109 9.95 3.30 -4.09
CA LYS A 109 9.86 2.01 -3.42
C LYS A 109 11.19 1.23 -3.45
N TYR A 110 11.87 1.25 -4.59
CA TYR A 110 13.22 0.71 -4.74
C TYR A 110 14.19 1.38 -3.76
N SER A 111 14.18 2.72 -3.75
CA SER A 111 15.12 3.53 -2.98
C SER A 111 14.94 3.36 -1.47
N GLU A 112 13.70 3.44 -0.97
CA GLU A 112 13.38 3.25 0.44
C GLU A 112 13.68 1.82 0.90
N SER A 113 13.43 0.80 0.06
CA SER A 113 13.76 -0.59 0.35
C SER A 113 15.27 -0.84 0.40
N LEU A 114 16.04 -0.19 -0.49
CA LEU A 114 17.50 -0.29 -0.49
C LEU A 114 18.09 0.20 0.83
N ILE A 115 17.72 1.42 1.25
CA ILE A 115 18.26 1.99 2.50
C ILE A 115 17.76 1.24 3.74
N ALA A 116 16.54 0.71 3.71
CA ALA A 116 16.00 -0.11 4.80
C ALA A 116 16.81 -1.40 5.03
N VAL A 117 17.21 -2.07 3.95
CA VAL A 117 18.05 -3.28 4.01
C VAL A 117 19.51 -2.92 4.33
N LYS A 118 20.05 -1.86 3.72
CA LYS A 118 21.45 -1.47 3.95
C LYS A 118 21.74 -1.07 5.39
N TYR A 119 20.82 -0.40 6.04
CA TYR A 119 20.98 0.08 7.42
C TYR A 119 20.27 -0.79 8.46
N ARG A 120 19.84 -2.01 8.07
CA ARG A 120 19.22 -2.96 8.98
C ARG A 120 20.17 -3.42 10.08
N VAL A 121 19.59 -3.89 11.18
CA VAL A 121 20.31 -4.42 12.35
C VAL A 121 19.75 -5.79 12.73
N LYS A 122 20.53 -6.55 13.48
CA LYS A 122 20.14 -7.82 14.04
C LYS A 122 19.98 -7.68 15.54
N THR A 123 18.93 -8.21 16.11
CA THR A 123 18.76 -8.28 17.58
C THR A 123 19.51 -9.49 18.14
N GLU A 124 19.76 -9.52 19.44
CA GLU A 124 20.44 -10.65 20.11
C GLU A 124 19.73 -12.01 19.91
N ASP A 125 18.41 -12.00 19.72
CA ASP A 125 17.60 -13.16 19.41
C ASP A 125 17.50 -13.47 17.89
N GLY A 126 18.32 -12.82 17.09
CA GLY A 126 18.49 -13.11 15.67
C GLY A 126 17.43 -12.49 14.75
N ARG A 127 16.53 -11.64 15.26
CA ARG A 127 15.53 -10.96 14.42
C ARG A 127 16.14 -9.80 13.65
N MET A 128 15.70 -9.60 12.42
CA MET A 128 16.11 -8.47 11.59
C MET A 128 15.19 -7.27 11.80
N GLN A 129 15.79 -6.10 11.95
CA GLN A 129 15.08 -4.84 12.07
C GLN A 129 15.66 -3.81 11.11
N GLY A 130 14.79 -3.10 10.39
CA GLY A 130 15.18 -2.07 9.43
C GLY A 130 13.98 -1.18 9.13
N GLY A 131 14.06 -0.45 8.06
CA GLY A 131 13.05 0.54 7.67
C GLY A 131 13.56 1.96 7.79
N ALA A 132 12.69 2.94 7.55
CA ALA A 132 13.03 4.35 7.55
C ALA A 132 13.67 4.79 8.88
N MET A 133 13.20 4.28 10.04
CA MET A 133 13.73 4.63 11.34
C MET A 133 15.22 4.29 11.48
N TYR A 134 15.64 3.13 10.98
CA TYR A 134 17.06 2.74 11.04
C TYR A 134 17.91 3.43 9.96
N ALA A 135 17.35 3.72 8.79
CA ALA A 135 18.04 4.51 7.77
C ALA A 135 18.30 5.94 8.27
N LEU A 136 17.34 6.55 8.97
CA LEU A 136 17.49 7.86 9.61
C LEU A 136 18.51 7.83 10.75
N GLU A 137 18.41 6.85 11.65
CA GLU A 137 19.31 6.74 12.82
C GLU A 137 20.75 6.44 12.40
N ARG A 138 20.95 5.47 11.52
CA ARG A 138 22.28 4.95 11.18
C ARG A 138 22.90 5.58 9.93
N GLY A 139 22.07 5.93 8.94
CA GLY A 139 22.53 6.55 7.70
C GLY A 139 22.73 8.04 7.80
N LEU A 140 21.88 8.72 8.59
CA LEU A 140 21.89 10.18 8.73
C LEU A 140 22.19 10.67 10.15
N HIS A 141 22.33 9.78 11.14
CA HIS A 141 22.49 10.11 12.55
C HIS A 141 21.33 10.96 13.13
N MET A 142 20.12 10.83 12.55
CA MET A 142 18.90 11.54 12.95
C MET A 142 17.93 10.62 13.71
N ARG A 143 18.36 10.08 14.86
CA ARG A 143 17.54 9.16 15.67
C ARG A 143 16.19 9.76 16.07
N TRP A 144 16.15 11.05 16.38
CA TRP A 144 14.91 11.75 16.73
C TRP A 144 13.86 11.69 15.61
N LEU A 145 14.28 11.80 14.36
CA LEU A 145 13.40 11.73 13.20
C LEU A 145 12.96 10.28 12.94
N GLY A 146 13.84 9.31 13.19
CA GLY A 146 13.49 7.88 13.19
C GLY A 146 12.43 7.54 14.25
N LEU A 147 12.49 8.18 15.43
CA LEU A 147 11.50 8.02 16.47
C LEU A 147 10.13 8.60 16.05
N ILE A 148 10.11 9.79 15.43
CA ILE A 148 8.89 10.41 14.90
C ILE A 148 8.24 9.49 13.86
N PHE A 149 9.03 8.97 12.91
CA PHE A 149 8.54 7.99 11.93
C PHE A 149 7.89 6.78 12.61
N ALA A 150 8.61 6.16 13.56
CA ALA A 150 8.14 4.95 14.23
C ALA A 150 6.85 5.17 15.04
N VAL A 151 6.71 6.34 15.68
CA VAL A 151 5.50 6.72 16.40
C VAL A 151 4.33 6.87 15.42
N PHE A 152 4.48 7.64 14.35
CA PHE A 152 3.41 7.84 13.37
C PHE A 152 3.02 6.53 12.70
N ALA A 153 3.97 5.71 12.24
CA ALA A 153 3.70 4.43 11.62
C ALA A 153 3.06 3.42 12.58
N GLY A 154 3.51 3.41 13.85
CA GLY A 154 2.94 2.58 14.90
C GLY A 154 1.46 2.91 15.17
N PHE A 155 1.10 4.19 15.23
CA PHE A 155 -0.31 4.59 15.40
C PHE A 155 -1.12 4.41 14.12
N ALA A 156 -0.55 4.72 12.94
CA ALA A 156 -1.22 4.51 11.66
C ALA A 156 -1.63 3.03 11.45
N SER A 157 -0.86 2.08 12.01
CA SER A 157 -1.18 0.66 11.91
C SER A 157 -2.54 0.29 12.51
N PHE A 158 -2.97 0.96 13.58
CA PHE A 158 -4.29 0.74 14.18
C PHE A 158 -5.44 1.30 13.31
N GLY A 159 -5.21 2.42 12.63
CA GLY A 159 -6.19 3.05 11.74
C GLY A 159 -6.23 2.37 10.37
N ILE A 160 -5.31 2.75 9.48
CA ILE A 160 -5.25 2.27 8.10
C ILE A 160 -5.04 0.76 8.02
N GLY A 161 -4.14 0.23 8.87
CA GLY A 161 -3.79 -1.18 8.85
C GLY A 161 -4.84 -2.10 9.44
N CYS A 162 -5.64 -1.64 10.39
CA CYS A 162 -6.57 -2.49 11.13
C CYS A 162 -8.03 -2.01 11.02
N ALA A 163 -8.37 -0.89 11.66
CA ALA A 163 -9.75 -0.47 11.85
C ALA A 163 -10.51 -0.32 10.52
N THR A 164 -9.91 0.37 9.56
CA THR A 164 -10.52 0.61 8.25
C THR A 164 -10.72 -0.68 7.46
N GLN A 165 -9.76 -1.60 7.54
CA GLN A 165 -9.81 -2.88 6.83
C GLN A 165 -10.88 -3.81 7.41
N VAL A 166 -10.92 -3.94 8.74
CA VAL A 166 -11.94 -4.79 9.40
C VAL A 166 -13.35 -4.22 9.19
N ASN A 167 -13.49 -2.89 9.20
CA ASN A 167 -14.77 -2.24 8.91
C ASN A 167 -15.24 -2.54 7.48
N ALA A 168 -14.34 -2.47 6.49
CA ALA A 168 -14.67 -2.80 5.11
C ALA A 168 -15.11 -4.28 4.96
N ILE A 169 -14.40 -5.22 5.61
CA ILE A 169 -14.82 -6.64 5.66
C ILE A 169 -16.22 -6.76 6.27
N ALA A 170 -16.44 -6.11 7.41
CA ALA A 170 -17.70 -6.22 8.14
C ALA A 170 -18.86 -5.60 7.36
N THR A 171 -18.60 -4.49 6.64
CA THR A 171 -19.63 -3.85 5.81
C THR A 171 -20.01 -4.75 4.63
N VAL A 172 -19.05 -5.26 3.88
CA VAL A 172 -19.34 -6.11 2.73
C VAL A 172 -19.99 -7.44 3.14
N CYS A 173 -19.60 -8.02 4.30
CA CYS A 173 -20.25 -9.21 4.85
C CYS A 173 -21.69 -8.93 5.34
N ASN A 174 -21.93 -7.76 5.91
CA ASN A 174 -23.27 -7.38 6.36
C ASN A 174 -24.22 -7.13 5.19
N GLU A 175 -23.76 -6.41 4.17
CA GLU A 175 -24.59 -6.07 2.99
C GLU A 175 -24.88 -7.26 2.09
N ASN A 176 -23.89 -8.12 1.85
CA ASN A 176 -24.04 -9.23 0.90
C ASN A 176 -24.35 -10.59 1.53
N LEU A 177 -23.92 -10.84 2.76
CA LEU A 177 -24.09 -12.13 3.46
C LEU A 177 -25.01 -12.04 4.68
N HIS A 178 -25.49 -10.83 5.01
CA HIS A 178 -26.35 -10.55 6.17
C HIS A 178 -25.74 -11.00 7.52
N ILE A 179 -24.40 -11.01 7.62
CA ILE A 179 -23.70 -11.35 8.86
C ILE A 179 -23.56 -10.10 9.73
N ASN A 180 -23.83 -10.24 11.04
CA ASN A 180 -23.70 -9.14 11.98
C ASN A 180 -22.25 -8.65 12.05
N LYS A 181 -22.04 -7.34 11.99
CA LYS A 181 -20.71 -6.71 11.99
C LYS A 181 -19.85 -7.10 13.20
N ALA A 182 -20.46 -7.24 14.41
CA ALA A 182 -19.73 -7.66 15.60
C ALA A 182 -19.18 -9.09 15.48
N VAL A 183 -19.97 -10.00 14.88
CA VAL A 183 -19.54 -11.39 14.63
C VAL A 183 -18.35 -11.41 13.68
N VAL A 184 -18.39 -10.61 12.61
CA VAL A 184 -17.27 -10.48 11.67
C VAL A 184 -16.02 -9.97 12.38
N GLY A 185 -16.16 -8.96 13.24
CA GLY A 185 -15.03 -8.42 14.03
C GLY A 185 -14.37 -9.48 14.91
N ILE A 186 -15.18 -10.31 15.60
CA ILE A 186 -14.67 -11.40 16.43
C ILE A 186 -13.92 -12.42 15.56
N ILE A 187 -14.49 -12.85 14.44
CA ILE A 187 -13.87 -13.82 13.53
C ILE A 187 -12.52 -13.28 13.01
N VAL A 188 -12.51 -12.06 12.50
CA VAL A 188 -11.28 -11.42 11.98
C VAL A 188 -10.26 -11.25 13.09
N GLY A 189 -10.69 -10.83 14.29
CA GLY A 189 -9.80 -10.67 15.45
C GLY A 189 -9.14 -11.99 15.86
N VAL A 190 -9.89 -13.08 15.91
CA VAL A 190 -9.36 -14.43 16.23
C VAL A 190 -8.39 -14.91 15.14
N LEU A 191 -8.75 -14.79 13.87
CA LEU A 191 -7.87 -15.18 12.77
C LEU A 191 -6.57 -14.35 12.77
N THR A 192 -6.68 -13.04 13.00
CA THR A 192 -5.52 -12.16 13.14
C THR A 192 -4.64 -12.59 14.30
N ALA A 193 -5.21 -12.87 15.47
CA ALA A 193 -4.47 -13.31 16.65
C ALA A 193 -3.65 -14.58 16.37
N VAL A 194 -4.27 -15.60 15.77
CA VAL A 194 -3.60 -16.87 15.43
C VAL A 194 -2.36 -16.63 14.56
N VAL A 195 -2.43 -15.69 13.64
CA VAL A 195 -1.32 -15.43 12.71
C VAL A 195 -0.23 -14.56 13.35
N ILE A 196 -0.60 -13.44 14.00
CA ILE A 196 0.37 -12.44 14.47
C ILE A 196 1.19 -12.93 15.68
N PHE A 197 0.65 -13.81 16.53
CA PHE A 197 1.43 -14.39 17.63
C PHE A 197 2.58 -15.28 17.14
N GLY A 198 2.52 -15.81 15.92
CA GLY A 198 3.62 -16.54 15.27
C GLY A 198 4.73 -15.65 14.67
N GLY A 199 4.58 -14.31 14.77
CA GLY A 199 5.56 -13.33 14.28
C GLY A 199 5.71 -13.33 12.74
N ILE A 200 6.80 -12.71 12.23
CA ILE A 200 7.01 -12.50 10.78
C ILE A 200 6.97 -13.81 9.98
N LYS A 201 7.52 -14.91 10.51
CA LYS A 201 7.54 -16.20 9.81
C LYS A 201 6.13 -16.77 9.59
N SER A 202 5.22 -16.56 10.53
CA SER A 202 3.82 -16.94 10.40
C SER A 202 3.11 -16.04 9.39
N ILE A 203 3.26 -14.74 9.53
CA ILE A 203 2.68 -13.74 8.65
C ILE A 203 3.16 -13.98 7.21
N ALA A 204 4.47 -14.09 6.97
CA ALA A 204 5.01 -14.34 5.64
C ALA A 204 4.48 -15.63 5.01
N ARG A 205 4.36 -16.72 5.80
CA ARG A 205 3.81 -18.01 5.31
C ARG A 205 2.36 -17.89 4.84
N VAL A 206 1.55 -17.11 5.56
CA VAL A 206 0.16 -16.86 5.15
C VAL A 206 0.15 -15.97 3.91
N CYS A 207 0.92 -14.88 3.90
CA CYS A 207 0.98 -13.94 2.79
C CYS A 207 1.51 -14.57 1.50
N GLU A 208 2.54 -15.44 1.57
CA GLU A 208 3.09 -16.17 0.42
C GLU A 208 2.04 -17.00 -0.34
N ARG A 209 0.99 -17.44 0.33
CA ARG A 209 -0.12 -18.20 -0.27
C ARG A 209 -1.30 -17.33 -0.62
N LEU A 210 -1.69 -16.45 0.30
CA LEU A 210 -2.88 -15.62 0.16
C LEU A 210 -2.71 -14.56 -0.95
N VAL A 211 -1.56 -13.86 -0.99
CA VAL A 211 -1.36 -12.74 -1.92
C VAL A 211 -1.42 -13.17 -3.39
N PRO A 212 -0.69 -14.19 -3.84
CA PRO A 212 -0.80 -14.63 -5.24
C PRO A 212 -2.23 -15.11 -5.58
N PHE A 213 -2.88 -15.83 -4.66
CA PHE A 213 -4.24 -16.30 -4.86
C PHE A 213 -5.23 -15.13 -5.01
N MET A 214 -5.23 -14.18 -4.07
CA MET A 214 -6.17 -13.06 -4.09
C MET A 214 -5.95 -12.14 -5.29
N ALA A 215 -4.68 -11.83 -5.61
CA ALA A 215 -4.34 -10.99 -6.75
C ALA A 215 -4.75 -11.65 -8.08
N LEU A 216 -4.44 -12.94 -8.25
CA LEU A 216 -4.81 -13.69 -9.44
C LEU A 216 -6.33 -13.80 -9.59
N PHE A 217 -7.04 -14.15 -8.51
CA PHE A 217 -8.50 -14.23 -8.50
C PHE A 217 -9.14 -12.91 -8.92
N TYR A 218 -8.68 -11.80 -8.33
CA TYR A 218 -9.22 -10.47 -8.62
C TYR A 218 -8.92 -10.04 -10.07
N VAL A 219 -7.67 -10.20 -10.52
CA VAL A 219 -7.27 -9.83 -11.89
C VAL A 219 -8.03 -10.67 -12.93
N LEU A 220 -8.17 -11.97 -12.72
CA LEU A 220 -8.97 -12.83 -13.62
C LEU A 220 -10.43 -12.40 -13.63
N GLY A 221 -11.00 -12.08 -12.46
CA GLY A 221 -12.35 -11.54 -12.37
C GLY A 221 -12.51 -10.23 -13.15
N CYS A 222 -11.58 -9.30 -12.99
CA CYS A 222 -11.57 -8.06 -13.78
C CYS A 222 -11.45 -8.32 -15.29
N ILE A 223 -10.63 -9.29 -15.71
CA ILE A 223 -10.50 -9.69 -17.13
C ILE A 223 -11.83 -10.21 -17.67
N VAL A 224 -12.56 -11.01 -16.90
CA VAL A 224 -13.90 -11.49 -17.30
C VAL A 224 -14.85 -10.31 -17.48
N ILE A 225 -14.88 -9.37 -16.53
CA ILE A 225 -15.73 -8.16 -16.63
C ILE A 225 -15.36 -7.31 -17.85
N LEU A 226 -14.07 -7.09 -18.07
CA LEU A 226 -13.59 -6.34 -19.23
C LEU A 226 -13.92 -7.07 -20.54
N GLY A 227 -13.87 -8.42 -20.55
CA GLY A 227 -14.32 -9.23 -21.70
C GLY A 227 -15.81 -9.01 -22.03
N ILE A 228 -16.66 -8.90 -21.00
CA ILE A 228 -18.09 -8.57 -21.17
C ILE A 228 -18.28 -7.12 -21.66
N ASN A 229 -17.36 -6.24 -21.30
CA ASN A 229 -17.37 -4.82 -21.65
C ASN A 229 -16.38 -4.48 -22.80
N TYR A 230 -16.00 -5.46 -23.64
CA TYR A 230 -14.90 -5.31 -24.60
C TYR A 230 -15.03 -4.07 -25.51
N ASP A 231 -16.26 -3.72 -25.95
CA ASP A 231 -16.55 -2.56 -26.79
C ASP A 231 -16.24 -1.22 -26.08
N TYR A 232 -16.22 -1.22 -24.74
CA TYR A 232 -16.00 -0.03 -23.92
C TYR A 232 -14.57 0.09 -23.39
N ILE A 233 -13.66 -0.87 -23.64
CA ILE A 233 -12.28 -0.82 -23.15
C ILE A 233 -11.53 0.36 -23.77
N ILE A 234 -11.52 0.48 -25.11
CA ILE A 234 -10.83 1.58 -25.79
C ILE A 234 -11.49 2.93 -25.49
N PRO A 235 -12.84 3.07 -25.51
CA PRO A 235 -13.50 4.29 -25.03
C PRO A 235 -13.13 4.66 -23.60
N ALA A 236 -13.05 3.70 -22.66
CA ALA A 236 -12.67 3.94 -21.28
C ALA A 236 -11.23 4.47 -21.18
N ILE A 237 -10.26 3.83 -21.83
CA ILE A 237 -8.87 4.28 -21.87
C ILE A 237 -8.78 5.71 -22.42
N THR A 238 -9.45 5.98 -23.54
CA THR A 238 -9.48 7.30 -24.16
C THR A 238 -10.09 8.36 -23.22
N THR A 239 -11.18 8.02 -22.55
CA THR A 239 -11.86 8.88 -21.58
C THR A 239 -10.97 9.17 -20.37
N ILE A 240 -10.32 8.16 -19.81
CA ILE A 240 -9.37 8.28 -18.70
C ILE A 240 -8.23 9.25 -19.08
N CYS A 241 -7.58 9.01 -20.23
CA CYS A 241 -6.47 9.84 -20.68
C CYS A 241 -6.90 11.28 -20.99
N ARG A 242 -8.05 11.47 -21.63
CA ARG A 242 -8.57 12.79 -21.98
C ARG A 242 -8.96 13.60 -20.74
N LEU A 243 -9.74 13.01 -19.83
CA LEU A 243 -10.24 13.71 -18.64
C LEU A 243 -9.17 13.93 -17.58
N ALA A 244 -8.04 13.24 -17.67
CA ALA A 244 -6.88 13.50 -16.81
C ALA A 244 -6.25 14.88 -17.05
N PHE A 245 -6.39 15.45 -18.27
CA PHE A 245 -5.74 16.70 -18.67
C PHE A 245 -6.70 17.77 -19.20
N GLN A 246 -7.99 17.48 -19.37
CA GLN A 246 -8.99 18.43 -19.85
C GLN A 246 -9.96 18.82 -18.76
N PRO A 247 -10.07 20.11 -18.40
CA PRO A 247 -11.02 20.56 -17.40
C PRO A 247 -12.46 20.51 -17.95
N GLY A 248 -13.37 19.94 -17.16
CA GLY A 248 -14.81 20.10 -17.36
C GLY A 248 -15.42 19.42 -18.59
N ALA A 249 -14.69 18.51 -19.28
CA ALA A 249 -15.25 17.79 -20.40
C ALA A 249 -16.15 16.63 -19.97
N ALA A 250 -17.32 16.50 -20.60
CA ALA A 250 -18.20 15.35 -20.42
C ALA A 250 -17.89 14.28 -21.47
N ALA A 251 -17.86 13.02 -21.07
CA ALA A 251 -17.72 11.87 -21.97
C ALA A 251 -18.51 10.67 -21.45
N GLY A 252 -19.43 10.15 -22.26
CA GLY A 252 -20.18 8.95 -21.95
C GLY A 252 -21.01 9.02 -20.65
N GLY A 253 -21.59 10.18 -20.32
CA GLY A 253 -22.35 10.40 -19.08
C GLY A 253 -21.49 10.70 -17.83
N LEU A 254 -20.15 10.75 -17.97
CA LEU A 254 -19.21 11.11 -16.93
C LEU A 254 -18.75 12.55 -17.11
N VAL A 255 -18.85 13.37 -16.06
CA VAL A 255 -18.32 14.74 -16.06
C VAL A 255 -16.90 14.73 -15.49
N GLY A 256 -15.97 15.39 -16.18
CA GLY A 256 -14.61 15.56 -15.68
C GLY A 256 -14.59 16.57 -14.52
N SER A 257 -14.04 16.17 -13.39
CA SER A 257 -13.95 17.00 -12.18
C SER A 257 -12.87 18.10 -12.23
N GLY A 258 -12.28 18.34 -13.39
CA GLY A 258 -11.14 19.24 -13.55
C GLY A 258 -9.81 18.57 -13.20
N ILE A 259 -8.72 19.03 -13.85
CA ILE A 259 -7.38 18.47 -13.72
C ILE A 259 -6.93 18.40 -12.26
N MET A 260 -7.20 19.44 -11.49
CA MET A 260 -6.76 19.54 -10.08
C MET A 260 -7.39 18.47 -9.20
N MET A 261 -8.68 18.20 -9.38
CA MET A 261 -9.41 17.18 -8.61
C MET A 261 -8.99 15.78 -9.04
N ALA A 262 -8.88 15.54 -10.35
CA ALA A 262 -8.40 14.26 -10.88
C ALA A 262 -6.99 13.93 -10.37
N MET A 263 -6.08 14.90 -10.40
CA MET A 263 -4.72 14.76 -9.87
C MET A 263 -4.75 14.52 -8.34
N ARG A 264 -5.45 15.35 -7.58
CA ARG A 264 -5.49 15.25 -6.11
C ARG A 264 -5.97 13.88 -5.66
N TYR A 265 -7.14 13.46 -6.13
CA TYR A 265 -7.72 12.19 -5.68
C TYR A 265 -7.01 10.98 -6.30
N GLY A 266 -6.61 11.06 -7.56
CA GLY A 266 -5.84 10.00 -8.20
C GLY A 266 -4.51 9.76 -7.51
N VAL A 267 -3.75 10.82 -7.24
CA VAL A 267 -2.44 10.74 -6.56
C VAL A 267 -2.61 10.25 -5.12
N ALA A 268 -3.53 10.86 -4.35
CA ALA A 268 -3.73 10.48 -2.95
C ALA A 268 -4.12 8.99 -2.81
N ARG A 269 -5.06 8.51 -3.64
CA ARG A 269 -5.50 7.11 -3.59
C ARG A 269 -4.48 6.14 -4.18
N GLY A 270 -3.71 6.54 -5.18
CA GLY A 270 -2.58 5.76 -5.68
C GLY A 270 -1.48 5.57 -4.62
N LEU A 271 -1.11 6.62 -3.92
CA LEU A 271 -0.13 6.59 -2.84
C LEU A 271 -0.63 5.80 -1.62
N PHE A 272 -1.91 5.93 -1.29
CA PHE A 272 -2.54 5.13 -0.25
C PHE A 272 -2.48 3.63 -0.57
N SER A 273 -2.63 3.25 -1.85
CA SER A 273 -2.56 1.86 -2.30
C SER A 273 -1.13 1.33 -2.26
N ASN A 274 -0.20 1.95 -3.01
CA ASN A 274 1.15 1.40 -3.19
C ASN A 274 2.15 1.75 -2.07
N GLU A 275 1.82 2.67 -1.19
CA GLU A 275 2.67 3.11 -0.07
C GLU A 275 4.09 3.56 -0.48
N SER A 276 4.31 3.96 -1.76
CA SER A 276 5.63 4.40 -2.21
C SER A 276 5.97 5.76 -1.61
N GLY A 277 7.08 5.83 -0.88
CA GLY A 277 7.49 7.03 -0.15
C GLY A 277 6.95 7.11 1.28
N MET A 278 6.09 6.17 1.69
CA MET A 278 5.57 6.10 3.07
C MET A 278 6.56 5.48 4.05
N GLY A 279 7.47 4.62 3.58
CA GLY A 279 8.47 3.95 4.43
C GLY A 279 7.97 2.73 5.20
N SER A 280 6.70 2.34 5.05
CA SER A 280 6.05 1.18 5.70
C SER A 280 6.53 -0.14 5.12
N ALA A 281 6.30 -0.39 3.83
CA ALA A 281 6.66 -1.63 3.14
C ALA A 281 8.15 -2.01 3.24
N PRO A 282 9.13 -1.08 3.25
CA PRO A 282 10.54 -1.37 3.48
C PRO A 282 10.86 -2.06 4.80
N ILE A 283 9.98 -1.97 5.81
CA ILE A 283 10.11 -2.67 7.10
C ILE A 283 10.10 -4.19 6.86
N ALA A 284 9.24 -4.69 5.96
CA ALA A 284 9.23 -6.10 5.59
C ALA A 284 10.46 -6.48 4.74
N ALA A 285 10.90 -5.59 3.85
CA ALA A 285 12.09 -5.83 3.03
C ALA A 285 13.35 -6.07 3.88
N ALA A 286 13.48 -5.41 5.03
CA ALA A 286 14.60 -5.56 5.92
C ALA A 286 14.71 -6.98 6.54
N ALA A 287 13.61 -7.72 6.65
CA ALA A 287 13.60 -9.10 7.15
C ALA A 287 14.02 -10.14 6.10
N ALA A 288 14.20 -9.76 4.83
CA ALA A 288 14.51 -10.68 3.74
C ALA A 288 15.91 -11.26 3.86
N GLN A 289 16.03 -12.55 3.51
CA GLN A 289 17.30 -13.23 3.29
C GLN A 289 17.94 -12.71 2.01
N THR A 290 18.95 -11.87 2.15
CA THR A 290 19.66 -11.30 1.01
C THR A 290 21.08 -10.92 1.36
N ARG A 291 22.00 -11.17 0.41
CA ARG A 291 23.41 -10.79 0.49
C ARG A 291 23.68 -9.39 -0.04
N ASN A 292 22.69 -8.77 -0.68
CA ASN A 292 22.85 -7.43 -1.25
C ASN A 292 21.56 -6.61 -1.13
N PRO A 293 21.61 -5.37 -0.61
CA PRO A 293 20.43 -4.52 -0.44
C PRO A 293 19.77 -4.15 -1.76
N VAL A 294 20.54 -3.98 -2.85
CA VAL A 294 20.00 -3.66 -4.19
C VAL A 294 19.16 -4.81 -4.74
N ARG A 295 19.58 -6.05 -4.53
CA ARG A 295 18.84 -7.24 -4.93
C ARG A 295 17.45 -7.25 -4.30
N GLN A 296 17.38 -7.08 -2.97
CA GLN A 296 16.09 -7.02 -2.28
C GLN A 296 15.27 -5.80 -2.68
N ALA A 297 15.89 -4.66 -2.92
CA ALA A 297 15.21 -3.46 -3.39
C ALA A 297 14.54 -3.66 -4.76
N LEU A 298 15.20 -4.36 -5.69
CA LEU A 298 14.60 -4.74 -6.98
C LEU A 298 13.40 -5.66 -6.79
N VAL A 299 13.49 -6.64 -5.88
CA VAL A 299 12.36 -7.51 -5.55
C VAL A 299 11.21 -6.71 -4.94
N SER A 300 11.48 -5.90 -3.90
CA SER A 300 10.46 -5.13 -3.18
C SER A 300 9.76 -4.11 -4.07
N SER A 301 10.47 -3.49 -5.01
CA SER A 301 9.88 -2.50 -5.94
C SER A 301 8.90 -3.12 -6.95
N THR A 302 8.95 -4.45 -7.18
CA THR A 302 7.91 -5.13 -7.96
C THR A 302 6.54 -5.08 -7.29
N GLY A 303 6.50 -4.87 -5.97
CA GLY A 303 5.25 -4.70 -5.23
C GLY A 303 4.41 -3.56 -5.79
N THR A 304 5.01 -2.39 -6.00
CA THR A 304 4.31 -1.23 -6.59
C THR A 304 3.81 -1.50 -8.01
N PHE A 305 4.55 -2.29 -8.79
CA PHE A 305 4.10 -2.72 -10.11
C PHE A 305 2.83 -3.57 -10.03
N TRP A 306 2.83 -4.63 -9.21
CA TRP A 306 1.67 -5.51 -9.08
C TRP A 306 0.46 -4.80 -8.46
N ASP A 307 0.69 -4.01 -7.41
CA ASP A 307 -0.35 -3.28 -6.69
C ASP A 307 -1.06 -2.25 -7.58
N THR A 308 -0.32 -1.27 -8.08
CA THR A 308 -0.93 -0.10 -8.71
C THR A 308 -0.93 -0.19 -10.22
N VAL A 309 0.20 -0.59 -10.84
CA VAL A 309 0.29 -0.65 -12.30
C VAL A 309 -0.60 -1.75 -12.87
N VAL A 310 -0.83 -2.85 -12.11
CA VAL A 310 -1.72 -3.95 -12.51
C VAL A 310 -3.08 -3.83 -11.84
N VAL A 311 -3.16 -4.01 -10.50
CA VAL A 311 -4.46 -4.19 -9.81
C VAL A 311 -5.31 -2.92 -9.82
N CYS A 312 -4.75 -1.74 -9.46
CA CYS A 312 -5.52 -0.49 -9.49
C CYS A 312 -5.96 -0.11 -10.91
N LEU A 313 -5.10 -0.35 -11.93
CA LEU A 313 -5.48 -0.11 -13.32
C LEU A 313 -6.65 -0.98 -13.74
N MET A 314 -6.63 -2.28 -13.38
CA MET A 314 -7.72 -3.20 -13.69
C MET A 314 -9.04 -2.73 -13.06
N THR A 315 -9.00 -2.33 -11.79
CA THR A 315 -10.18 -1.76 -11.10
C THR A 315 -10.69 -0.51 -11.82
N GLY A 316 -9.79 0.43 -12.14
CA GLY A 316 -10.15 1.67 -12.82
C GLY A 316 -10.78 1.44 -14.20
N LEU A 317 -10.24 0.50 -14.98
CA LEU A 317 -10.80 0.12 -16.29
C LEU A 317 -12.18 -0.55 -16.14
N VAL A 318 -12.34 -1.46 -15.18
CA VAL A 318 -13.64 -2.08 -14.88
C VAL A 318 -14.67 -1.02 -14.54
N LEU A 319 -14.37 -0.11 -13.62
CA LEU A 319 -15.28 0.95 -13.21
C LEU A 319 -15.69 1.84 -14.38
N VAL A 320 -14.72 2.41 -15.09
CA VAL A 320 -15.01 3.38 -16.17
C VAL A 320 -15.74 2.69 -17.34
N SER A 321 -15.31 1.49 -17.76
CA SER A 321 -15.98 0.77 -18.85
C SER A 321 -17.42 0.38 -18.48
N THR A 322 -17.67 -0.05 -17.24
CA THR A 322 -19.01 -0.45 -16.78
C THR A 322 -19.94 0.75 -16.66
N ILE A 323 -19.46 1.87 -16.11
CA ILE A 323 -20.24 3.11 -16.01
C ILE A 323 -20.60 3.64 -17.42
N MET A 324 -19.65 3.62 -18.35
CA MET A 324 -19.91 4.04 -19.74
C MET A 324 -20.92 3.15 -20.45
N LYS A 325 -20.91 1.83 -20.19
CA LYS A 325 -21.87 0.88 -20.72
C LYS A 325 -23.27 1.06 -20.14
N ASN A 326 -23.36 1.45 -18.88
CA ASN A 326 -24.61 1.58 -18.13
C ASN A 326 -24.81 3.02 -17.63
N PRO A 327 -25.31 3.93 -18.47
CA PRO A 327 -25.55 5.35 -18.10
C PRO A 327 -26.55 5.55 -16.96
N ALA A 328 -27.32 4.50 -16.60
CA ALA A 328 -28.19 4.50 -15.42
C ALA A 328 -27.43 4.65 -14.10
N ILE A 329 -26.13 4.32 -14.08
CA ILE A 329 -25.24 4.61 -12.95
C ILE A 329 -24.90 6.10 -13.02
N ASN A 330 -25.61 6.92 -12.22
CA ASN A 330 -25.31 8.36 -12.15
C ASN A 330 -24.07 8.61 -11.28
N ALA A 331 -22.91 8.26 -11.82
CA ALA A 331 -21.63 8.37 -11.13
C ALA A 331 -21.30 9.81 -10.65
N ASN A 332 -21.93 10.82 -11.25
CA ASN A 332 -21.70 12.21 -10.87
C ASN A 332 -22.37 12.61 -9.54
N GLU A 333 -23.35 11.85 -9.10
CA GLU A 333 -24.07 12.06 -7.83
C GLU A 333 -23.51 11.18 -6.70
N ILE A 334 -22.67 10.19 -7.03
CA ILE A 334 -22.10 9.24 -6.07
C ILE A 334 -20.74 9.76 -5.62
N THR A 335 -20.63 10.13 -4.36
CA THR A 335 -19.38 10.58 -3.74
C THR A 335 -18.65 9.47 -2.96
N ASP A 336 -19.36 8.39 -2.63
CA ASP A 336 -18.80 7.23 -1.95
C ASP A 336 -18.22 6.22 -2.96
N GLY A 337 -16.91 5.97 -2.86
CA GLY A 337 -16.20 5.07 -3.76
C GLY A 337 -16.57 3.61 -3.59
N GLY A 338 -16.97 3.19 -2.38
CA GLY A 338 -17.45 1.84 -2.11
C GLY A 338 -18.79 1.59 -2.80
N VAL A 339 -19.73 2.54 -2.67
CA VAL A 339 -21.03 2.50 -3.34
C VAL A 339 -20.86 2.48 -4.85
N LEU A 340 -20.00 3.37 -5.40
CA LEU A 340 -19.74 3.39 -6.84
C LEU A 340 -19.17 2.05 -7.34
N THR A 341 -18.24 1.47 -6.58
CA THR A 341 -17.61 0.19 -6.93
C THR A 341 -18.65 -0.93 -6.89
N SER A 342 -19.46 -1.02 -5.84
CA SER A 342 -20.52 -2.02 -5.74
C SER A 342 -21.49 -1.92 -6.91
N LEU A 343 -22.00 -0.72 -7.20
CA LEU A 343 -22.93 -0.52 -8.32
C LEU A 343 -22.31 -0.91 -9.67
N ALA A 344 -21.02 -0.65 -9.87
CA ALA A 344 -20.34 -1.04 -11.12
C ALA A 344 -20.17 -2.55 -11.24
N PHE A 345 -19.81 -3.24 -10.17
CA PHE A 345 -19.67 -4.71 -10.18
C PHE A 345 -21.03 -5.41 -10.25
N ASP A 346 -22.07 -4.90 -9.59
CA ASP A 346 -23.43 -5.47 -9.59
C ASP A 346 -24.09 -5.49 -10.99
N GLN A 347 -23.57 -4.69 -11.95
CA GLN A 347 -24.03 -4.76 -13.34
C GLN A 347 -23.75 -6.13 -13.99
N ILE A 348 -22.92 -6.96 -13.39
CA ILE A 348 -22.58 -8.29 -13.87
C ILE A 348 -23.11 -9.32 -12.87
N PRO A 349 -24.32 -9.87 -13.12
CA PRO A 349 -25.01 -10.72 -12.15
C PRO A 349 -24.12 -11.88 -11.68
N ILE A 350 -24.16 -12.17 -10.37
CA ILE A 350 -23.47 -13.27 -9.68
C ILE A 350 -21.96 -13.11 -9.66
N ILE A 351 -21.31 -12.92 -10.82
CA ILE A 351 -19.83 -12.85 -10.94
C ILE A 351 -19.28 -11.57 -10.31
N GLY A 352 -19.88 -10.42 -10.60
CA GLY A 352 -19.40 -9.12 -10.10
C GLY A 352 -19.43 -9.04 -8.57
N PRO A 353 -20.58 -9.25 -7.90
CA PRO A 353 -20.64 -9.28 -6.45
C PRO A 353 -19.68 -10.29 -5.82
N LEU A 354 -19.55 -11.50 -6.41
CA LEU A 354 -18.62 -12.51 -5.90
C LEU A 354 -17.16 -12.02 -5.92
N ILE A 355 -16.74 -11.42 -7.05
CA ILE A 355 -15.36 -10.88 -7.18
C ILE A 355 -15.14 -9.78 -6.14
N LEU A 356 -16.12 -8.88 -5.98
CA LEU A 356 -16.02 -7.76 -5.05
C LEU A 356 -15.93 -8.24 -3.59
N VAL A 357 -16.85 -9.13 -3.16
CA VAL A 357 -16.89 -9.64 -1.79
C VAL A 357 -15.61 -10.41 -1.44
N VAL A 358 -15.21 -11.38 -2.28
CA VAL A 358 -13.99 -12.17 -2.06
C VAL A 358 -12.76 -11.29 -2.14
N GLY A 359 -12.72 -10.34 -3.09
CA GLY A 359 -11.65 -9.37 -3.24
C GLY A 359 -11.49 -8.52 -1.98
N ILE A 360 -12.54 -7.86 -1.51
CA ILE A 360 -12.47 -6.99 -0.31
C ILE A 360 -12.07 -7.80 0.92
N ILE A 361 -12.69 -8.97 1.17
CA ILE A 361 -12.37 -9.79 2.34
C ILE A 361 -10.90 -10.21 2.32
N SER A 362 -10.41 -10.75 1.20
CA SER A 362 -9.05 -11.27 1.12
C SER A 362 -8.00 -10.15 1.14
N PHE A 363 -8.23 -9.04 0.44
CA PHE A 363 -7.33 -7.89 0.39
C PHE A 363 -7.25 -7.19 1.75
N ALA A 364 -8.39 -6.90 2.36
CA ALA A 364 -8.41 -6.24 3.66
C ALA A 364 -7.81 -7.13 4.76
N PHE A 365 -8.09 -8.44 4.76
CA PHE A 365 -7.50 -9.36 5.74
C PHE A 365 -5.97 -9.45 5.59
N SER A 366 -5.46 -9.52 4.36
CA SER A 366 -4.01 -9.51 4.13
C SER A 366 -3.37 -8.21 4.63
N THR A 367 -4.03 -7.06 4.43
CA THR A 367 -3.55 -5.75 4.90
C THR A 367 -3.46 -5.69 6.42
N ILE A 368 -4.45 -6.25 7.14
CA ILE A 368 -4.41 -6.36 8.60
C ILE A 368 -3.14 -7.09 9.06
N LEU A 369 -2.78 -8.19 8.41
CA LEU A 369 -1.60 -8.98 8.76
C LEU A 369 -0.28 -8.25 8.46
N GLY A 370 -0.17 -7.62 7.31
CA GLY A 370 1.04 -6.89 6.92
C GLY A 370 1.29 -5.67 7.80
N TRP A 371 0.26 -4.86 8.06
CA TRP A 371 0.36 -3.70 8.95
C TRP A 371 0.57 -4.05 10.43
N ALA A 372 0.04 -5.21 10.89
CA ALA A 372 0.37 -5.70 12.23
C ALA A 372 1.89 -5.87 12.41
N TYR A 373 2.58 -6.40 11.39
CA TYR A 373 4.03 -6.51 11.39
C TYR A 373 4.74 -5.15 11.40
N TYR A 374 4.29 -4.22 10.58
CA TYR A 374 4.90 -2.88 10.52
C TYR A 374 4.80 -2.14 11.85
N GLY A 375 3.60 -2.10 12.42
CA GLY A 375 3.39 -1.47 13.71
C GLY A 375 4.18 -2.14 14.84
N GLU A 376 4.25 -3.49 14.83
CA GLU A 376 5.07 -4.24 15.79
C GLU A 376 6.55 -3.82 15.71
N ARG A 377 7.13 -3.72 14.52
CA ARG A 377 8.53 -3.29 14.33
C ARG A 377 8.75 -1.84 14.78
N CYS A 378 7.79 -0.96 14.50
CA CYS A 378 7.83 0.42 14.94
C CYS A 378 7.75 0.55 16.46
N VAL A 379 6.82 -0.18 17.11
CA VAL A 379 6.72 -0.20 18.58
C VAL A 379 7.98 -0.78 19.23
N GLU A 380 8.54 -1.85 18.65
CA GLU A 380 9.79 -2.42 19.14
C GLU A 380 10.96 -1.42 19.05
N TYR A 381 10.98 -0.56 18.02
CA TYR A 381 12.01 0.47 17.89
C TYR A 381 12.04 1.44 19.05
N PHE A 382 10.89 1.95 19.54
CA PHE A 382 10.85 2.94 20.62
C PHE A 382 10.54 2.36 22.01
N ALA A 383 9.81 1.25 22.13
CA ALA A 383 9.42 0.64 23.41
C ALA A 383 10.15 -0.68 23.71
N GLY A 384 10.96 -1.19 22.77
CA GLY A 384 11.64 -2.47 22.89
C GLY A 384 10.69 -3.67 22.95
N LYS A 385 11.22 -4.83 23.34
CA LYS A 385 10.44 -6.08 23.41
C LYS A 385 9.23 -6.02 24.36
N LYS A 386 9.30 -5.19 25.39
CA LYS A 386 8.19 -5.02 26.38
C LYS A 386 6.92 -4.45 25.73
N GLY A 387 7.06 -3.69 24.65
CA GLY A 387 5.94 -3.10 23.91
C GLY A 387 5.20 -4.08 22.99
N LEU A 388 5.77 -5.24 22.67
CA LEU A 388 5.23 -6.15 21.66
C LEU A 388 3.89 -6.79 22.07
N ILE A 389 3.81 -7.34 23.29
CA ILE A 389 2.58 -8.00 23.76
C ILE A 389 1.44 -6.99 23.94
N PRO A 390 1.64 -5.83 24.64
CA PRO A 390 0.61 -4.80 24.70
C PRO A 390 0.13 -4.34 23.30
N TYR A 391 1.05 -4.14 22.36
CA TYR A 391 0.70 -3.78 20.99
C TYR A 391 -0.19 -4.83 20.34
N ARG A 392 0.18 -6.12 20.37
CA ARG A 392 -0.59 -7.21 19.75
C ARG A 392 -1.99 -7.32 20.36
N VAL A 393 -2.09 -7.25 21.69
CA VAL A 393 -3.39 -7.29 22.39
C VAL A 393 -4.27 -6.12 21.97
N LEU A 394 -3.71 -4.91 21.94
CA LEU A 394 -4.45 -3.72 21.53
C LEU A 394 -4.85 -3.80 20.05
N TYR A 395 -3.98 -4.31 19.18
CA TYR A 395 -4.26 -4.49 17.76
C TYR A 395 -5.44 -5.44 17.52
N ILE A 396 -5.48 -6.56 18.23
CA ILE A 396 -6.60 -7.52 18.20
C ILE A 396 -7.87 -6.88 18.76
N ALA A 397 -7.79 -6.13 19.84
CA ALA A 397 -8.94 -5.43 20.41
C ALA A 397 -9.54 -4.43 19.40
N VAL A 398 -8.70 -3.68 18.69
CA VAL A 398 -9.14 -2.78 17.63
C VAL A 398 -9.82 -3.58 16.51
N ALA A 399 -9.27 -4.71 16.08
CA ALA A 399 -9.89 -5.55 15.05
C ALA A 399 -11.29 -6.05 15.45
N VAL A 400 -11.51 -6.36 16.73
CA VAL A 400 -12.82 -6.80 17.22
C VAL A 400 -13.82 -5.64 17.33
N ILE A 401 -13.37 -4.45 17.75
CA ILE A 401 -14.26 -3.33 18.09
C ILE A 401 -14.56 -2.45 16.89
N ALA A 402 -13.62 -2.28 15.96
CA ALA A 402 -13.73 -1.35 14.82
C ALA A 402 -14.98 -1.53 13.97
N PRO A 403 -15.53 -2.74 13.71
CA PRO A 403 -16.73 -2.91 12.91
C PRO A 403 -17.99 -2.26 13.46
N VAL A 404 -18.05 -2.01 14.77
CA VAL A 404 -19.25 -1.47 15.45
C VAL A 404 -19.12 0.00 15.85
N VAL A 405 -17.98 0.63 15.55
CA VAL A 405 -17.70 2.04 15.86
C VAL A 405 -17.85 2.87 14.58
N ALA A 406 -18.39 4.08 14.71
CA ALA A 406 -18.38 5.06 13.62
C ALA A 406 -16.94 5.52 13.35
N LEU A 407 -16.45 5.32 12.13
CA LEU A 407 -15.02 5.44 11.80
C LEU A 407 -14.62 6.72 11.07
N ASP A 408 -15.55 7.65 10.78
CA ASP A 408 -15.23 8.84 9.96
C ASP A 408 -14.00 9.60 10.49
N VAL A 409 -13.98 9.89 11.79
CA VAL A 409 -12.85 10.57 12.45
C VAL A 409 -11.61 9.68 12.50
N VAL A 410 -11.79 8.36 12.61
CA VAL A 410 -10.66 7.39 12.65
C VAL A 410 -10.00 7.32 11.27
N TRP A 411 -10.78 7.40 10.19
CA TRP A 411 -10.25 7.48 8.82
C TRP A 411 -9.38 8.72 8.64
N ASP A 412 -9.90 9.89 8.98
CA ASP A 412 -9.17 11.15 8.83
C ASP A 412 -7.88 11.17 9.65
N ILE A 413 -7.93 10.71 10.92
CA ILE A 413 -6.72 10.61 11.77
C ILE A 413 -5.72 9.63 11.17
N ALA A 414 -6.18 8.48 10.67
CA ALA A 414 -5.33 7.49 10.06
C ALA A 414 -4.66 8.02 8.79
N ASP A 415 -5.38 8.73 7.96
CA ASP A 415 -4.86 9.39 6.75
C ASP A 415 -3.82 10.47 7.10
N ILE A 416 -4.06 11.29 8.12
CA ILE A 416 -3.10 12.28 8.63
C ILE A 416 -1.79 11.59 9.07
N LEU A 417 -1.88 10.54 9.89
CA LEU A 417 -0.71 9.82 10.40
C LEU A 417 0.08 9.17 9.26
N ASN A 418 -0.62 8.62 8.27
CA ASN A 418 -0.03 8.03 7.09
C ASN A 418 0.76 9.07 6.26
N ALA A 419 0.20 10.25 6.07
CA ALA A 419 0.90 11.33 5.39
C ALA A 419 2.11 11.83 6.21
N LEU A 420 1.95 11.99 7.52
CA LEU A 420 3.02 12.51 8.39
C LEU A 420 4.20 11.54 8.48
N MET A 421 4.00 10.22 8.43
CA MET A 421 5.13 9.28 8.42
C MET A 421 5.93 9.32 7.11
N ALA A 422 5.33 9.75 6.01
CA ALA A 422 6.03 9.89 4.74
C ALA A 422 7.15 10.93 4.79
N ILE A 423 6.96 12.04 5.52
CA ILE A 423 7.94 13.14 5.60
C ILE A 423 9.32 12.66 6.07
N PRO A 424 9.46 11.99 7.24
CA PRO A 424 10.75 11.45 7.67
C PRO A 424 11.37 10.48 6.66
N ASN A 425 10.55 9.60 6.07
CA ASN A 425 11.03 8.64 5.08
C ASN A 425 11.56 9.32 3.82
N LEU A 426 10.84 10.32 3.29
CA LEU A 426 11.28 11.06 2.10
C LEU A 426 12.56 11.85 2.36
N ILE A 427 12.74 12.40 3.57
CA ILE A 427 14.01 13.00 4.00
C ILE A 427 15.15 11.97 3.92
N ALA A 428 14.94 10.75 4.44
CA ALA A 428 15.93 9.69 4.34
C ALA A 428 16.26 9.34 2.88
N VAL A 429 15.26 9.15 2.04
CA VAL A 429 15.43 8.80 0.62
C VAL A 429 16.19 9.89 -0.14
N LEU A 430 15.82 11.16 0.04
CA LEU A 430 16.43 12.28 -0.66
C LEU A 430 17.88 12.51 -0.23
N LEU A 431 18.15 12.53 1.08
CA LEU A 431 19.50 12.77 1.62
C LEU A 431 20.44 11.58 1.38
N LEU A 432 19.94 10.35 1.40
CA LEU A 432 20.70 9.15 1.09
C LEU A 432 20.73 8.79 -0.41
N SER A 433 20.18 9.65 -1.28
CA SER A 433 20.16 9.39 -2.73
C SER A 433 21.56 9.15 -3.34
N PRO A 434 22.66 9.79 -2.89
CA PRO A 434 24.00 9.46 -3.37
C PRO A 434 24.41 8.02 -3.02
N VAL A 435 24.06 7.53 -1.83
CA VAL A 435 24.33 6.14 -1.39
C VAL A 435 23.53 5.18 -2.27
N ILE A 436 22.23 5.46 -2.48
CA ILE A 436 21.36 4.64 -3.32
C ILE A 436 21.94 4.49 -4.73
N VAL A 437 22.35 5.59 -5.35
CA VAL A 437 22.94 5.57 -6.71
C VAL A 437 24.25 4.79 -6.74
N LYS A 438 25.12 4.99 -5.74
CA LYS A 438 26.41 4.29 -5.65
C LYS A 438 26.22 2.78 -5.54
N GLU A 439 25.39 2.33 -4.61
CA GLU A 439 25.12 0.89 -4.41
C GLU A 439 24.43 0.28 -5.64
N THR A 440 23.49 1.01 -6.24
CA THR A 440 22.80 0.56 -7.46
C THR A 440 23.79 0.32 -8.61
N LYS A 441 24.72 1.26 -8.86
CA LYS A 441 25.75 1.10 -9.89
C LYS A 441 26.63 -0.10 -9.60
N LYS A 442 27.18 -0.19 -8.37
CA LYS A 442 28.04 -1.31 -7.97
C LYS A 442 27.41 -2.68 -8.25
N TYR A 443 26.13 -2.85 -7.89
CA TYR A 443 25.42 -4.11 -8.10
C TYR A 443 25.05 -4.36 -9.57
N LEU A 444 24.73 -3.32 -10.35
CA LEU A 444 24.38 -3.49 -11.76
C LEU A 444 25.58 -3.80 -12.63
N ASP A 445 26.78 -3.37 -12.21
CA ASP A 445 28.05 -3.69 -12.88
C ASP A 445 28.48 -5.15 -12.56
N ASP A 446 28.19 -5.64 -11.35
CA ASP A 446 28.43 -7.03 -10.93
C ASP A 446 27.22 -7.56 -10.14
N LEU A 447 26.41 -8.39 -10.80
CA LEU A 447 25.16 -8.94 -10.23
C LEU A 447 25.39 -9.97 -9.12
N ASP A 448 26.60 -10.48 -8.98
CA ASP A 448 26.98 -11.41 -7.92
C ASP A 448 27.67 -10.69 -6.74
N ALA A 449 27.80 -9.36 -6.84
CA ALA A 449 28.40 -8.56 -5.78
C ALA A 449 27.65 -8.75 -4.45
N LYS A 450 28.42 -9.13 -3.42
CA LYS A 450 27.93 -9.20 -2.04
C LYS A 450 28.16 -7.87 -1.35
N ASP A 451 27.30 -7.54 -0.41
CA ASP A 451 27.56 -6.47 0.54
C ASP A 451 28.20 -7.11 1.78
N ASP A 452 29.52 -6.95 1.91
CA ASP A 452 30.28 -7.48 3.05
C ASP A 452 30.18 -6.61 4.30
N THR A 453 29.28 -5.62 4.29
CA THR A 453 29.02 -4.77 5.46
C THR A 453 28.42 -5.62 6.59
N GLU A 454 29.11 -5.70 7.71
CA GLU A 454 28.64 -6.43 8.89
C GLU A 454 27.30 -5.83 9.39
N ILE A 455 26.32 -6.72 9.60
CA ILE A 455 25.03 -6.32 10.16
C ILE A 455 25.19 -6.22 11.67
N PRO A 456 25.09 -5.00 12.25
CA PRO A 456 25.36 -4.84 13.68
C PRO A 456 24.28 -5.48 14.54
N VAL A 457 24.72 -6.09 15.64
CA VAL A 457 23.85 -6.65 16.66
C VAL A 457 23.54 -5.57 17.69
N ILE A 458 22.26 -5.38 17.98
CA ILE A 458 21.79 -4.40 18.96
C ILE A 458 21.12 -5.08 20.16
N LYS A 459 21.36 -4.53 21.35
CA LYS A 459 20.65 -4.89 22.59
C LYS A 459 19.37 -4.05 22.68
N LYS A 460 18.21 -4.67 22.49
CA LYS A 460 16.90 -4.02 22.72
C LYS A 460 15.91 -4.96 23.39
#